data_799c6e40ac4db5ed40d9dea4217b8921
#
_entry.id   799c6e40ac4db5ed40d9dea4217b8921
#
_cell.length_a   1.000
_cell.length_b   1.000
_cell.length_c   1.000
_cell.angle_alpha   90.00
_cell.angle_beta   90.00
_cell.angle_gamma   90.00
#
_symmetry.space_group_name_H-M   'P 1'
#
loop_
_entity.id
_entity.type
_entity.pdbx_description
1 polymer ?
#
loop_
_entity_poly.entity_id
_entity_poly.type
_entity_poly.pdbx_seq_one_letter_code
_entity_poly.pdbx_strand_id
1 'polypeptide(L)'
;IAMPGFSMVYDSMSGVQGPYAKGIIEGALGAAPGSATNATPMEDFGGHESAWHGHADPNLTYAVELVATMGLDKGGNKIATPKPPPAFGAAADGDADRNMILGSQFFVSPSDSLAMLAANADLIPQFKDGLKGCARSMPTSGALDLVAKKKGIECFETPTGWKFFGNLMDSGNPSYFPDTKQYTPFICGEESFGTGADHVREKDGMWAVLAWLQVLAMKSEAAGKLVTLEEIANAHWTEYGRNYYARYDYEGVDKGKAEEMMKMMGEMTLAGSEVQGM
;
A
#
# COMPACT_ATOMS: atom_id res chain seq x y z
N ILE A 1 -14.72 11.98 -7.94
CA ILE A 1 -15.77 10.99 -7.58
C ILE A 1 -17.02 11.75 -7.19
N ALA A 2 -18.03 11.72 -8.06
CA ALA A 2 -19.27 12.51 -7.89
C ALA A 2 -20.33 11.76 -7.07
N MET A 3 -19.93 11.07 -5.98
CA MET A 3 -20.87 10.38 -5.11
C MET A 3 -21.26 11.22 -3.91
N PRO A 4 -22.57 11.34 -3.58
CA PRO A 4 -23.00 12.02 -2.36
C PRO A 4 -22.31 11.45 -1.12
N GLY A 5 -21.76 12.33 -0.28
CA GLY A 5 -21.06 11.96 0.94
C GLY A 5 -19.60 11.54 0.77
N PHE A 6 -19.06 11.48 -0.46
CA PHE A 6 -17.64 11.23 -0.66
C PHE A 6 -16.82 12.50 -0.34
N SER A 7 -15.81 12.31 0.47
CA SER A 7 -14.76 13.29 0.74
C SER A 7 -13.44 12.57 0.94
N MET A 8 -12.35 13.21 0.63
CA MET A 8 -11.02 12.63 0.76
C MET A 8 -9.97 13.64 1.23
N VAL A 9 -8.89 13.11 1.79
CA VAL A 9 -7.66 13.84 2.09
C VAL A 9 -6.47 13.04 1.56
N TYR A 10 -5.57 13.74 0.89
CA TYR A 10 -4.30 13.20 0.43
C TYR A 10 -3.17 14.01 1.06
N ASP A 11 -2.36 13.38 1.89
CA ASP A 11 -1.24 14.02 2.57
C ASP A 11 0.07 13.74 1.82
N SER A 12 0.67 14.79 1.28
CA SER A 12 1.94 14.70 0.57
C SER A 12 3.16 14.77 1.49
N MET A 13 2.97 14.96 2.80
CA MET A 13 4.02 15.05 3.82
C MET A 13 5.19 15.98 3.41
N SER A 14 4.89 17.08 2.72
CA SER A 14 5.86 18.01 2.11
C SER A 14 6.85 17.37 1.14
N GLY A 15 6.49 16.23 0.56
CA GLY A 15 7.27 15.49 -0.43
C GLY A 15 7.08 15.99 -1.87
N VAL A 16 7.85 15.43 -2.79
CA VAL A 16 7.94 15.88 -4.20
C VAL A 16 6.65 15.77 -4.98
N GLN A 17 5.71 14.94 -4.55
CA GLN A 17 4.43 14.71 -5.22
C GLN A 17 3.38 15.81 -4.96
N GLY A 18 3.61 16.73 -4.02
CA GLY A 18 2.63 17.74 -3.65
C GLY A 18 1.98 18.47 -4.84
N PRO A 19 2.74 19.01 -5.81
CA PRO A 19 2.19 19.61 -7.01
C PRO A 19 1.36 18.66 -7.87
N TYR A 20 1.77 17.39 -7.97
CA TYR A 20 1.02 16.35 -8.69
C TYR A 20 -0.27 16.01 -7.96
N ALA A 21 -0.25 15.89 -6.64
CA ALA A 21 -1.43 15.65 -5.83
C ALA A 21 -2.49 16.75 -6.04
N LYS A 22 -2.09 18.03 -6.01
CA LYS A 22 -2.99 19.15 -6.33
C LYS A 22 -3.56 19.05 -7.74
N GLY A 23 -2.70 18.84 -8.73
CA GLY A 23 -3.12 18.74 -10.13
C GLY A 23 -4.06 17.57 -10.42
N ILE A 24 -3.81 16.42 -9.82
CA ILE A 24 -4.59 15.20 -10.04
C ILE A 24 -5.82 15.18 -9.13
N ILE A 25 -5.64 15.27 -7.81
CA ILE A 25 -6.73 15.06 -6.85
C ILE A 25 -7.73 16.24 -6.90
N GLU A 26 -7.26 17.48 -6.78
CA GLU A 26 -8.13 18.65 -6.80
C GLU A 26 -8.49 19.07 -8.24
N GLY A 27 -7.51 19.05 -9.15
CA GLY A 27 -7.71 19.49 -10.52
C GLY A 27 -8.46 18.47 -11.37
N ALA A 28 -7.85 17.32 -11.69
CA ALA A 28 -8.42 16.37 -12.63
C ALA A 28 -9.58 15.57 -12.05
N LEU A 29 -9.52 15.15 -10.79
CA LEU A 29 -10.58 14.37 -10.13
C LEU A 29 -11.66 15.26 -9.49
N GLY A 30 -11.43 16.57 -9.35
CA GLY A 30 -12.40 17.53 -8.83
C GLY A 30 -12.68 17.36 -7.34
N ALA A 31 -11.74 16.87 -6.55
CA ALA A 31 -11.86 16.89 -5.10
C ALA A 31 -11.93 18.34 -4.58
N ALA A 32 -12.49 18.55 -3.39
CA ALA A 32 -12.62 19.87 -2.82
C ALA A 32 -11.23 20.53 -2.64
N PRO A 33 -11.10 21.84 -2.85
CA PRO A 33 -9.87 22.55 -2.54
C PRO A 33 -9.41 22.29 -1.09
N GLY A 34 -8.13 22.02 -0.89
CA GLY A 34 -7.57 21.60 0.39
C GLY A 34 -7.66 20.10 0.68
N SER A 35 -8.12 19.28 -0.28
CA SER A 35 -8.04 17.82 -0.19
C SER A 35 -6.60 17.31 -0.29
N ALA A 36 -5.72 18.01 -1.01
CA ALA A 36 -4.28 17.74 -1.03
C ALA A 36 -3.60 18.61 0.05
N THR A 37 -3.24 17.99 1.17
CA THR A 37 -2.58 18.64 2.30
C THR A 37 -1.06 18.49 2.22
N ASN A 38 -0.33 19.36 2.94
CA ASN A 38 1.13 19.39 2.98
C ASN A 38 1.77 19.26 1.58
N ALA A 39 1.13 19.90 0.59
CA ALA A 39 1.42 19.72 -0.83
C ALA A 39 2.45 20.72 -1.39
N THR A 40 3.19 21.40 -0.53
CA THR A 40 4.35 22.22 -0.91
C THR A 40 5.61 21.41 -0.61
N PRO A 41 6.40 21.01 -1.63
CA PRO A 41 7.64 20.28 -1.39
C PRO A 41 8.63 21.13 -0.58
N MET A 42 9.28 20.49 0.39
CA MET A 42 10.32 21.08 1.22
C MET A 42 11.53 20.12 1.26
N GLU A 43 12.75 20.67 1.21
CA GLU A 43 13.99 19.88 1.17
C GLU A 43 14.18 18.98 2.41
N ASP A 44 13.64 19.42 3.55
CA ASP A 44 13.67 18.72 4.83
C ASP A 44 12.30 18.10 5.20
N PHE A 45 11.38 18.01 4.23
CA PHE A 45 10.02 17.50 4.43
C PHE A 45 9.27 18.21 5.58
N GLY A 46 9.51 19.50 5.76
CA GLY A 46 8.92 20.30 6.83
C GLY A 46 9.72 20.31 8.14
N GLY A 47 10.83 19.58 8.20
CA GLY A 47 11.78 19.59 9.29
C GLY A 47 11.16 19.30 10.66
N HIS A 48 11.80 19.78 11.72
CA HIS A 48 11.33 19.59 13.10
C HIS A 48 10.00 20.29 13.42
N GLU A 49 9.61 21.29 12.66
CA GLU A 49 8.36 22.03 12.84
C GLU A 49 7.13 21.26 12.33
N SER A 50 7.33 20.27 11.47
CA SER A 50 6.24 19.40 11.00
C SER A 50 5.79 18.41 12.09
N ALA A 51 4.55 17.98 12.02
CA ALA A 51 4.01 16.98 12.96
C ALA A 51 4.74 15.62 12.89
N TRP A 52 5.43 15.35 11.79
CA TRP A 52 6.24 14.14 11.56
C TRP A 52 7.76 14.38 11.72
N HIS A 53 8.16 15.58 12.19
CA HIS A 53 9.56 15.93 12.46
C HIS A 53 10.53 15.62 11.32
N GLY A 54 10.14 15.89 10.07
CA GLY A 54 10.93 15.62 8.88
C GLY A 54 10.95 14.15 8.42
N HIS A 55 10.30 13.23 9.14
CA HIS A 55 10.16 11.83 8.73
C HIS A 55 8.95 11.64 7.82
N ALA A 56 9.08 11.97 6.54
CA ALA A 56 8.02 11.81 5.55
C ALA A 56 7.81 10.33 5.19
N ASP A 57 7.26 9.55 6.12
CA ASP A 57 7.01 8.11 5.99
C ASP A 57 5.49 7.84 6.17
N PRO A 58 4.80 7.24 5.17
CA PRO A 58 3.35 7.14 5.13
C PRO A 58 2.83 5.99 5.99
N ASN A 59 3.00 6.11 7.29
CA ASN A 59 2.53 5.13 8.26
C ASN A 59 1.75 5.80 9.41
N LEU A 60 1.13 4.99 10.25
CA LEU A 60 0.29 5.46 11.37
C LEU A 60 1.07 6.29 12.40
N THR A 61 2.39 6.11 12.49
CA THR A 61 3.25 6.80 13.46
C THR A 61 3.60 8.21 12.99
N TYR A 62 3.91 8.39 11.70
CA TYR A 62 4.43 9.65 11.19
C TYR A 62 3.37 10.51 10.49
N ALA A 63 2.42 9.94 9.75
CA ALA A 63 1.33 10.72 9.12
C ALA A 63 0.24 11.12 10.15
N VAL A 64 0.66 11.68 11.29
CA VAL A 64 -0.19 11.88 12.48
C VAL A 64 -1.39 12.78 12.24
N GLU A 65 -1.26 13.82 11.42
CA GLU A 65 -2.36 14.74 11.11
C GLU A 65 -3.44 14.05 10.26
N LEU A 66 -3.03 13.29 9.25
CA LEU A 66 -3.93 12.50 8.44
C LEU A 66 -4.61 11.41 9.28
N VAL A 67 -3.84 10.67 10.06
CA VAL A 67 -4.34 9.57 10.91
C VAL A 67 -5.41 10.08 11.88
N ALA A 68 -5.14 11.21 12.55
CA ALA A 68 -6.12 11.86 13.45
C ALA A 68 -7.37 12.35 12.69
N THR A 69 -7.18 12.96 11.50
CA THR A 69 -8.28 13.40 10.63
C THR A 69 -9.17 12.24 10.20
N MET A 70 -8.58 11.07 9.96
CA MET A 70 -9.28 9.84 9.61
C MET A 70 -9.91 9.13 10.82
N GLY A 71 -9.78 9.70 12.04
CA GLY A 71 -10.38 9.18 13.27
C GLY A 71 -9.66 7.96 13.83
N LEU A 72 -8.33 7.92 13.70
CA LEU A 72 -7.47 6.85 14.21
C LEU A 72 -6.36 7.42 15.10
N ASP A 73 -5.88 6.59 16.03
CA ASP A 73 -4.62 6.83 16.73
C ASP A 73 -3.44 6.14 16.02
N LYS A 74 -2.22 6.36 16.52
CA LYS A 74 -1.00 5.74 15.98
C LYS A 74 -0.96 4.21 16.08
N GLY A 75 -1.82 3.62 16.86
CA GLY A 75 -2.00 2.16 16.95
C GLY A 75 -3.10 1.64 16.02
N GLY A 76 -3.75 2.50 15.24
CA GLY A 76 -4.86 2.15 14.37
C GLY A 76 -6.19 1.97 15.10
N ASN A 77 -6.30 2.40 16.35
CA ASN A 77 -7.55 2.33 17.11
C ASN A 77 -8.45 3.51 16.76
N LYS A 78 -9.77 3.25 16.74
CA LYS A 78 -10.77 4.28 16.47
C LYS A 78 -10.81 5.31 17.60
N ILE A 79 -10.77 6.60 17.24
CA ILE A 79 -10.89 7.73 18.17
C ILE A 79 -12.08 8.61 17.80
N ALA A 80 -12.60 9.36 18.77
CA ALA A 80 -13.63 10.37 18.52
C ALA A 80 -13.04 11.57 17.79
N THR A 81 -13.77 12.05 16.79
CA THR A 81 -13.39 13.24 16.02
C THR A 81 -14.47 14.31 16.13
N PRO A 82 -14.10 15.61 16.06
CA PRO A 82 -15.06 16.72 16.11
C PRO A 82 -16.03 16.76 14.92
N LYS A 83 -15.61 16.19 13.79
CA LYS A 83 -16.40 16.06 12.56
C LYS A 83 -16.28 14.63 12.05
N PRO A 84 -17.28 14.13 11.28
CA PRO A 84 -17.14 12.83 10.63
C PRO A 84 -15.87 12.77 9.80
N PRO A 85 -15.04 11.73 9.94
CA PRO A 85 -13.85 11.56 9.13
C PRO A 85 -14.18 11.46 7.63
N PRO A 86 -13.26 11.87 6.73
CA PRO A 86 -13.41 11.66 5.31
C PRO A 86 -13.63 10.18 4.95
N ALA A 87 -14.26 9.92 3.82
CA ALA A 87 -14.50 8.57 3.33
C ALA A 87 -13.21 7.87 2.89
N PHE A 88 -12.21 8.65 2.43
CA PHE A 88 -10.93 8.16 1.95
C PHE A 88 -9.78 9.06 2.41
N GLY A 89 -8.71 8.47 2.90
CA GLY A 89 -7.46 9.12 3.22
C GLY A 89 -6.28 8.39 2.61
N ALA A 90 -5.28 9.12 2.17
CA ALA A 90 -4.02 8.57 1.71
C ALA A 90 -2.86 9.48 2.08
N ALA A 91 -1.69 8.89 2.29
CA ALA A 91 -0.42 9.59 2.40
C ALA A 91 0.61 8.92 1.50
N ALA A 92 1.63 9.66 1.12
CA ALA A 92 2.81 9.08 0.53
C ALA A 92 4.08 9.74 1.11
N ASP A 93 5.22 9.05 0.95
CA ASP A 93 6.50 9.49 1.48
C ASP A 93 7.17 10.63 0.67
N GLY A 94 8.38 10.99 1.07
CA GLY A 94 9.08 12.15 0.52
C GLY A 94 9.33 12.08 -0.99
N ASP A 95 9.63 10.89 -1.54
CA ASP A 95 9.84 10.65 -2.97
C ASP A 95 8.63 9.99 -3.67
N ALA A 96 7.54 9.76 -2.92
CA ALA A 96 6.24 9.32 -3.42
C ALA A 96 6.18 7.87 -3.95
N ASP A 97 7.12 7.04 -3.58
CA ASP A 97 7.13 5.65 -4.01
C ASP A 97 6.30 4.74 -3.10
N ARG A 98 6.06 5.14 -1.84
CA ARG A 98 5.21 4.42 -0.87
C ARG A 98 3.87 5.12 -0.65
N ASN A 99 2.87 4.35 -0.18
CA ASN A 99 1.53 4.87 0.04
C ASN A 99 0.86 4.22 1.27
N MET A 100 0.13 5.02 2.05
CA MET A 100 -0.80 4.54 3.08
C MET A 100 -2.23 4.80 2.64
N ILE A 101 -3.11 3.83 2.88
CA ILE A 101 -4.54 3.92 2.55
C ILE A 101 -5.38 3.82 3.82
N LEU A 102 -6.27 4.78 4.00
CA LEU A 102 -7.18 4.88 5.13
C LEU A 102 -8.63 5.05 4.66
N GLY A 103 -9.54 4.34 5.31
CA GLY A 103 -10.96 4.65 5.29
C GLY A 103 -11.35 5.46 6.53
N SER A 104 -12.61 5.91 6.61
CA SER A 104 -13.16 6.50 7.82
C SER A 104 -13.01 5.54 8.99
N GLN A 105 -12.17 5.88 9.96
CA GLN A 105 -11.83 5.07 11.12
C GLN A 105 -11.37 3.63 10.79
N PHE A 106 -10.66 3.47 9.67
CA PHE A 106 -10.20 2.17 9.22
C PHE A 106 -8.83 2.26 8.53
N PHE A 107 -7.87 1.45 8.99
CA PHE A 107 -6.55 1.33 8.37
C PHE A 107 -6.50 0.10 7.46
N VAL A 108 -6.10 0.30 6.21
CA VAL A 108 -5.82 -0.78 5.27
C VAL A 108 -4.33 -1.12 5.37
N SER A 109 -4.01 -2.30 5.89
CA SER A 109 -2.61 -2.73 5.97
C SER A 109 -2.00 -2.89 4.56
N PRO A 110 -0.70 -2.61 4.35
CA PRO A 110 -0.08 -2.72 3.03
C PRO A 110 -0.22 -4.12 2.41
N SER A 111 -0.04 -5.16 3.22
CA SER A 111 -0.21 -6.55 2.77
C SER A 111 -1.62 -6.86 2.28
N ASP A 112 -2.64 -6.36 3.00
CA ASP A 112 -4.04 -6.50 2.59
C ASP A 112 -4.36 -5.59 1.40
N SER A 113 -3.82 -4.37 1.36
CA SER A 113 -3.99 -3.42 0.26
C SER A 113 -3.62 -4.05 -1.08
N LEU A 114 -2.43 -4.64 -1.19
CA LEU A 114 -1.97 -5.34 -2.39
C LEU A 114 -2.93 -6.46 -2.80
N ALA A 115 -3.32 -7.31 -1.84
CA ALA A 115 -4.22 -8.43 -2.11
C ALA A 115 -5.62 -7.95 -2.56
N MET A 116 -6.15 -6.88 -1.95
CA MET A 116 -7.44 -6.30 -2.32
C MET A 116 -7.42 -5.66 -3.71
N LEU A 117 -6.33 -4.96 -4.07
CA LEU A 117 -6.15 -4.42 -5.42
C LEU A 117 -6.09 -5.56 -6.46
N ALA A 118 -5.31 -6.62 -6.19
CA ALA A 118 -5.24 -7.78 -7.07
C ALA A 118 -6.58 -8.51 -7.20
N ALA A 119 -7.34 -8.63 -6.09
CA ALA A 119 -8.67 -9.24 -6.10
C ALA A 119 -9.68 -8.46 -6.96
N ASN A 120 -9.53 -7.13 -7.03
CA ASN A 120 -10.39 -6.22 -7.77
C ASN A 120 -9.73 -5.63 -9.03
N ALA A 121 -8.69 -6.28 -9.53
CA ALA A 121 -7.91 -5.77 -10.66
C ALA A 121 -8.77 -5.50 -11.92
N ASP A 122 -9.78 -6.31 -12.16
CA ASP A 122 -10.74 -6.15 -13.26
C ASP A 122 -11.51 -4.80 -13.23
N LEU A 123 -11.58 -4.14 -12.09
CA LEU A 123 -12.15 -2.79 -11.94
C LEU A 123 -11.17 -1.68 -12.28
N ILE A 124 -9.87 -2.00 -12.41
CA ILE A 124 -8.81 -1.03 -12.71
C ILE A 124 -8.56 -1.04 -14.22
N PRO A 125 -8.67 0.10 -14.94
CA PRO A 125 -8.58 0.13 -16.41
C PRO A 125 -7.35 -0.54 -17.00
N GLN A 126 -6.20 -0.44 -16.32
CA GLN A 126 -4.96 -1.10 -16.73
C GLN A 126 -5.08 -2.63 -16.79
N PHE A 127 -5.91 -3.22 -15.95
CA PHE A 127 -6.06 -4.66 -15.80
C PHE A 127 -7.40 -5.20 -16.30
N LYS A 128 -8.14 -4.44 -17.12
CA LYS A 128 -9.46 -4.83 -17.64
C LYS A 128 -9.46 -6.18 -18.38
N ASP A 129 -8.34 -6.55 -18.97
CA ASP A 129 -8.16 -7.81 -19.69
C ASP A 129 -7.55 -8.93 -18.80
N GLY A 130 -7.48 -8.69 -17.49
CA GLY A 130 -6.99 -9.60 -16.47
C GLY A 130 -5.49 -9.47 -16.19
N LEU A 131 -5.12 -9.82 -14.95
CA LEU A 131 -3.72 -10.00 -14.54
C LEU A 131 -3.17 -11.31 -15.07
N LYS A 132 -1.91 -11.34 -15.49
CA LYS A 132 -1.19 -12.56 -15.87
C LYS A 132 -0.22 -13.01 -14.76
N GLY A 133 0.26 -12.06 -13.95
CA GLY A 133 1.15 -12.33 -12.84
C GLY A 133 0.99 -11.33 -11.70
N CYS A 134 1.43 -11.74 -10.54
CA CYS A 134 1.57 -10.88 -9.37
C CYS A 134 2.76 -11.31 -8.52
N ALA A 135 3.26 -10.41 -7.68
CA ALA A 135 4.34 -10.75 -6.76
C ALA A 135 4.23 -9.99 -5.44
N ARG A 136 4.77 -10.59 -4.40
CA ARG A 136 5.01 -9.96 -3.10
C ARG A 136 6.44 -10.20 -2.62
N SER A 137 6.94 -9.33 -1.78
CA SER A 137 8.19 -9.59 -1.07
C SER A 137 8.00 -10.70 0.00
N MET A 138 9.08 -11.39 0.36
CA MET A 138 9.05 -12.47 1.37
C MET A 138 8.42 -12.05 2.71
N PRO A 139 8.70 -10.85 3.27
CA PRO A 139 8.09 -10.42 4.53
C PRO A 139 6.63 -9.99 4.40
N THR A 140 6.10 -9.81 3.20
CA THR A 140 4.69 -9.49 2.95
C THR A 140 3.81 -10.71 3.22
N SER A 141 2.64 -10.52 3.82
CA SER A 141 1.74 -11.65 4.14
C SER A 141 1.29 -12.43 2.90
N GLY A 142 0.92 -13.71 3.10
CA GLY A 142 0.41 -14.57 2.04
C GLY A 142 -1.02 -14.24 1.55
N ALA A 143 -1.57 -13.05 1.86
CA ALA A 143 -2.90 -12.66 1.41
C ALA A 143 -3.01 -12.63 -0.12
N LEU A 144 -1.97 -12.15 -0.81
CA LEU A 144 -1.92 -12.14 -2.27
C LEU A 144 -1.93 -13.57 -2.85
N ASP A 145 -1.25 -14.52 -2.21
CA ASP A 145 -1.17 -15.91 -2.68
C ASP A 145 -2.58 -16.56 -2.74
N LEU A 146 -3.43 -16.24 -1.76
CA LEU A 146 -4.81 -16.73 -1.72
C LEU A 146 -5.65 -16.17 -2.87
N VAL A 147 -5.49 -14.88 -3.18
CA VAL A 147 -6.14 -14.24 -4.33
C VAL A 147 -5.67 -14.87 -5.64
N ALA A 148 -4.35 -14.98 -5.82
CA ALA A 148 -3.75 -15.54 -7.02
C ALA A 148 -4.20 -16.99 -7.26
N LYS A 149 -4.18 -17.82 -6.22
CA LYS A 149 -4.66 -19.19 -6.28
C LYS A 149 -6.12 -19.29 -6.73
N LYS A 150 -6.99 -18.42 -6.16
CA LYS A 150 -8.42 -18.42 -6.50
C LYS A 150 -8.70 -17.94 -7.91
N LYS A 151 -7.94 -16.92 -8.37
CA LYS A 151 -8.06 -16.34 -9.71
C LYS A 151 -7.28 -17.09 -10.80
N GLY A 152 -6.43 -18.08 -10.44
CA GLY A 152 -5.57 -18.79 -11.37
C GLY A 152 -4.47 -17.92 -11.98
N ILE A 153 -3.95 -16.95 -11.21
CA ILE A 153 -2.88 -16.02 -11.61
C ILE A 153 -1.54 -16.57 -11.09
N GLU A 154 -0.48 -16.42 -11.88
CA GLU A 154 0.88 -16.76 -11.44
C GLU A 154 1.32 -15.81 -10.33
N CYS A 155 1.77 -16.35 -9.18
CA CYS A 155 2.19 -15.56 -8.02
C CYS A 155 3.62 -15.89 -7.63
N PHE A 156 4.40 -14.83 -7.38
CA PHE A 156 5.82 -14.96 -7.02
C PHE A 156 6.08 -14.36 -5.63
N GLU A 157 6.84 -15.10 -4.83
CA GLU A 157 7.49 -14.59 -3.64
C GLU A 157 8.93 -14.22 -3.98
N THR A 158 9.33 -12.98 -3.72
CA THR A 158 10.67 -12.50 -4.04
C THR A 158 11.40 -12.03 -2.79
N PRO A 159 12.73 -12.00 -2.79
CA PRO A 159 13.48 -11.24 -1.78
C PRO A 159 13.02 -9.78 -1.75
N THR A 160 13.25 -9.10 -0.64
CA THR A 160 13.01 -7.66 -0.52
C THR A 160 13.86 -6.88 -1.52
N GLY A 161 13.22 -5.94 -2.21
CA GLY A 161 13.85 -5.06 -3.19
C GLY A 161 13.11 -5.04 -4.52
N TRP A 162 12.76 -3.85 -4.97
CA TRP A 162 11.91 -3.66 -6.15
C TRP A 162 12.49 -4.21 -7.46
N LYS A 163 13.83 -4.29 -7.57
CA LYS A 163 14.53 -4.88 -8.72
C LYS A 163 14.06 -6.30 -9.08
N PHE A 164 13.65 -7.10 -8.09
CA PHE A 164 13.15 -8.44 -8.34
C PHE A 164 11.78 -8.43 -9.04
N PHE A 165 10.92 -7.48 -8.66
CA PHE A 165 9.65 -7.27 -9.37
C PHE A 165 9.89 -6.76 -10.79
N GLY A 166 10.85 -5.83 -10.99
CA GLY A 166 11.26 -5.35 -12.31
C GLY A 166 11.68 -6.48 -13.25
N ASN A 167 12.45 -7.46 -12.75
CA ASN A 167 12.82 -8.63 -13.53
C ASN A 167 11.60 -9.47 -13.97
N LEU A 168 10.60 -9.62 -13.07
CA LEU A 168 9.36 -10.32 -13.42
C LEU A 168 8.52 -9.54 -14.44
N MET A 169 8.48 -8.22 -14.34
CA MET A 169 7.82 -7.36 -15.31
C MET A 169 8.46 -7.42 -16.69
N ASP A 170 9.79 -7.60 -16.77
CA ASP A 170 10.57 -7.71 -17.99
C ASP A 170 10.62 -9.15 -18.54
N SER A 171 10.06 -10.10 -17.84
CA SER A 171 9.99 -11.50 -18.28
C SER A 171 9.22 -11.61 -19.60
N GLY A 172 9.75 -12.36 -20.56
CA GLY A 172 9.22 -12.46 -21.92
C GLY A 172 9.54 -11.26 -22.81
N ASN A 173 10.30 -10.28 -22.31
CA ASN A 173 10.74 -9.15 -23.13
C ASN A 173 11.91 -9.60 -24.04
N PRO A 174 11.80 -9.45 -25.38
CA PRO A 174 12.84 -9.89 -26.31
C PRO A 174 14.22 -9.24 -26.08
N SER A 175 14.26 -8.07 -25.45
CA SER A 175 15.51 -7.34 -25.20
C SER A 175 16.23 -7.77 -23.93
N TYR A 176 15.51 -8.39 -22.98
CA TYR A 176 16.07 -8.74 -21.65
C TYR A 176 15.97 -10.24 -21.36
N PHE A 177 14.79 -10.83 -21.50
CA PHE A 177 14.50 -12.21 -21.13
C PHE A 177 13.63 -12.91 -22.21
N PRO A 178 14.16 -13.09 -23.46
CA PRO A 178 13.37 -13.54 -24.61
C PRO A 178 12.78 -14.94 -24.45
N ASP A 179 13.46 -15.81 -23.73
CA ASP A 179 13.09 -17.23 -23.58
C ASP A 179 12.23 -17.50 -22.34
N THR A 180 11.73 -16.45 -21.68
CA THR A 180 10.89 -16.58 -20.48
C THR A 180 9.43 -16.26 -20.77
N LYS A 181 8.54 -16.79 -19.92
CA LYS A 181 7.09 -16.51 -19.99
C LYS A 181 6.81 -15.06 -19.63
N GLN A 182 5.93 -14.41 -20.38
CA GLN A 182 5.45 -13.05 -20.07
C GLN A 182 4.40 -13.10 -18.96
N TYR A 183 4.60 -12.28 -17.89
CA TYR A 183 3.71 -12.18 -16.75
C TYR A 183 2.93 -10.86 -16.68
N THR A 184 3.13 -9.94 -17.61
CA THR A 184 2.37 -8.69 -17.71
C THR A 184 1.04 -8.89 -18.46
N PRO A 185 -0.06 -8.23 -18.05
CA PRO A 185 -0.17 -7.23 -16.97
C PRO A 185 0.10 -7.76 -15.58
N PHE A 186 0.81 -6.98 -14.76
CA PHE A 186 1.42 -7.41 -13.51
C PHE A 186 1.19 -6.41 -12.37
N ILE A 187 0.95 -6.93 -11.15
CA ILE A 187 0.87 -6.13 -9.92
C ILE A 187 1.81 -6.70 -8.87
N CYS A 188 2.41 -5.84 -8.08
CA CYS A 188 3.29 -6.26 -6.99
C CYS A 188 3.29 -5.27 -5.83
N GLY A 189 3.81 -5.72 -4.68
CA GLY A 189 3.91 -4.85 -3.51
C GLY A 189 4.64 -5.47 -2.34
N GLU A 190 4.86 -4.63 -1.36
CA GLU A 190 5.61 -4.91 -0.13
C GLU A 190 4.82 -4.50 1.10
N GLU A 191 5.09 -5.15 2.25
CA GLU A 191 4.53 -4.77 3.55
C GLU A 191 4.99 -3.39 4.01
N SER A 192 6.08 -2.89 3.42
CA SER A 192 6.68 -1.58 3.67
C SER A 192 6.02 -0.44 2.88
N PHE A 193 4.73 -0.56 2.59
CA PHE A 193 3.90 0.46 1.92
C PHE A 193 4.20 0.67 0.42
N GLY A 194 5.04 -0.16 -0.20
CA GLY A 194 5.29 -0.13 -1.63
C GLY A 194 4.24 -0.91 -2.41
N THR A 195 3.62 -0.31 -3.42
CA THR A 195 2.71 -0.98 -4.35
C THR A 195 2.92 -0.40 -5.74
N GLY A 196 2.86 -1.23 -6.76
CA GLY A 196 3.03 -0.80 -8.13
C GLY A 196 2.57 -1.84 -9.14
N ALA A 197 2.70 -1.49 -10.41
CA ALA A 197 2.34 -2.31 -11.54
C ALA A 197 3.39 -2.18 -12.65
N ASP A 198 3.20 -2.90 -13.73
CA ASP A 198 4.12 -2.95 -14.86
C ASP A 198 4.19 -1.69 -15.72
N HIS A 199 3.50 -0.60 -15.37
CA HIS A 199 3.59 0.70 -16.04
C HIS A 199 4.96 1.37 -15.84
N VAL A 200 5.61 1.13 -14.70
CA VAL A 200 6.99 1.55 -14.41
C VAL A 200 7.75 0.43 -13.70
N ARG A 201 9.08 0.53 -13.60
CA ARG A 201 9.94 -0.45 -12.92
C ARG A 201 10.29 -0.02 -11.50
N GLU A 202 9.43 0.78 -10.88
CA GLU A 202 9.54 1.26 -9.51
C GLU A 202 8.16 1.24 -8.83
N LYS A 203 8.13 1.41 -7.52
CA LYS A 203 6.91 1.66 -6.74
C LYS A 203 6.26 2.96 -7.18
N ASP A 204 4.95 3.04 -7.10
CA ASP A 204 4.21 4.26 -7.44
C ASP A 204 3.05 4.46 -6.47
N GLY A 205 3.27 5.32 -5.48
CA GLY A 205 2.28 5.62 -4.46
C GLY A 205 1.05 6.32 -5.02
N MET A 206 1.20 7.20 -5.99
CA MET A 206 0.06 7.88 -6.64
C MET A 206 -0.78 6.89 -7.46
N TRP A 207 -0.15 6.00 -8.21
CA TRP A 207 -0.86 4.95 -8.94
C TRP A 207 -1.69 4.08 -7.99
N ALA A 208 -1.12 3.66 -6.86
CA ALA A 208 -1.82 2.85 -5.88
C ALA A 208 -3.05 3.55 -5.30
N VAL A 209 -2.94 4.85 -5.00
CA VAL A 209 -4.07 5.67 -4.54
C VAL A 209 -5.14 5.80 -5.61
N LEU A 210 -4.77 6.04 -6.87
CA LEU A 210 -5.73 6.11 -7.99
C LEU A 210 -6.41 4.77 -8.23
N ALA A 211 -5.69 3.65 -8.12
CA ALA A 211 -6.25 2.31 -8.22
C ALA A 211 -7.29 2.05 -7.12
N TRP A 212 -7.01 2.45 -5.87
CA TRP A 212 -7.97 2.37 -4.78
C TRP A 212 -9.20 3.25 -4.99
N LEU A 213 -9.03 4.48 -5.44
CA LEU A 213 -10.15 5.37 -5.78
C LEU A 213 -11.01 4.78 -6.89
N GLN A 214 -10.40 4.15 -7.89
CA GLN A 214 -11.13 3.46 -8.95
C GLN A 214 -11.93 2.27 -8.42
N VAL A 215 -11.33 1.41 -7.59
CA VAL A 215 -12.03 0.27 -6.96
C VAL A 215 -13.20 0.76 -6.11
N LEU A 216 -12.97 1.79 -5.27
CA LEU A 216 -14.00 2.39 -4.44
C LEU A 216 -15.16 2.96 -5.27
N ALA A 217 -14.86 3.68 -6.35
CA ALA A 217 -15.85 4.26 -7.24
C ALA A 217 -16.71 3.18 -7.91
N MET A 218 -16.11 2.16 -8.50
CA MET A 218 -16.81 1.09 -9.20
C MET A 218 -17.68 0.24 -8.24
N LYS A 219 -17.17 -0.07 -7.04
CA LYS A 219 -17.95 -0.80 -6.04
C LYS A 219 -19.12 0.04 -5.51
N SER A 220 -18.92 1.32 -5.34
CA SER A 220 -19.98 2.24 -4.90
C SER A 220 -21.04 2.44 -5.97
N GLU A 221 -20.65 2.55 -7.23
CA GLU A 221 -21.58 2.61 -8.37
C GLU A 221 -22.43 1.32 -8.45
N ALA A 222 -21.79 0.16 -8.38
CA ALA A 222 -22.49 -1.12 -8.39
C ALA A 222 -23.45 -1.30 -7.21
N ALA A 223 -23.12 -0.75 -6.03
CA ALA A 223 -23.94 -0.80 -4.84
C ALA A 223 -25.04 0.28 -4.80
N GLY A 224 -25.01 1.29 -5.67
CA GLY A 224 -25.91 2.45 -5.64
C GLY A 224 -25.77 3.33 -4.39
N LYS A 225 -24.68 3.18 -3.63
CA LYS A 225 -24.35 3.94 -2.41
C LYS A 225 -22.85 4.05 -2.25
N LEU A 226 -22.40 5.01 -1.46
CA LEU A 226 -20.98 5.06 -1.06
C LEU A 226 -20.63 3.83 -0.21
N VAL A 227 -19.72 3.01 -0.69
CA VAL A 227 -19.14 1.85 0.01
C VAL A 227 -17.93 2.32 0.80
N THR A 228 -17.70 1.77 1.98
CA THR A 228 -16.52 2.07 2.80
C THR A 228 -15.36 1.11 2.49
N LEU A 229 -14.12 1.54 2.79
CA LEU A 229 -12.96 0.64 2.69
C LEU A 229 -13.06 -0.54 3.67
N GLU A 230 -13.68 -0.32 4.84
CA GLU A 230 -13.96 -1.40 5.81
C GLU A 230 -14.93 -2.44 5.23
N GLU A 231 -15.99 -2.03 4.49
CA GLU A 231 -16.89 -2.95 3.79
C GLU A 231 -16.14 -3.75 2.71
N ILE A 232 -15.24 -3.10 1.94
CA ILE A 232 -14.41 -3.77 0.93
C ILE A 232 -13.47 -4.79 1.58
N ALA A 233 -12.80 -4.42 2.68
CA ALA A 233 -11.90 -5.31 3.42
C ALA A 233 -12.65 -6.52 4.01
N ASN A 234 -13.79 -6.30 4.64
CA ASN A 234 -14.60 -7.37 5.21
C ASN A 234 -15.12 -8.34 4.14
N ALA A 235 -15.53 -7.83 2.98
CA ALA A 235 -15.91 -8.68 1.84
C ALA A 235 -14.71 -9.50 1.33
N HIS A 236 -13.54 -8.88 1.20
CA HIS A 236 -12.31 -9.55 0.83
C HIS A 236 -11.94 -10.67 1.81
N TRP A 237 -11.93 -10.38 3.12
CA TRP A 237 -11.60 -11.39 4.13
C TRP A 237 -12.63 -12.51 4.19
N THR A 238 -13.89 -12.23 3.92
CA THR A 238 -14.94 -13.25 3.80
C THR A 238 -14.68 -14.18 2.62
N GLU A 239 -14.20 -13.63 1.51
CA GLU A 239 -13.98 -14.38 0.27
C GLU A 239 -12.66 -15.16 0.24
N TYR A 240 -11.57 -14.55 0.73
CA TYR A 240 -10.22 -15.07 0.62
C TYR A 240 -9.60 -15.54 1.95
N GLY A 241 -10.22 -15.20 3.08
CA GLY A 241 -9.67 -15.36 4.40
C GLY A 241 -8.86 -14.14 4.85
N ARG A 242 -8.62 -14.04 6.16
CA ARG A 242 -7.82 -12.98 6.77
C ARG A 242 -6.50 -13.53 7.27
N ASN A 243 -5.41 -12.92 6.84
CA ASN A 243 -4.09 -13.22 7.37
C ASN A 243 -3.82 -12.39 8.62
N TYR A 244 -3.26 -13.03 9.65
CA TYR A 244 -2.78 -12.37 10.85
C TYR A 244 -1.26 -12.49 10.87
N TYR A 245 -0.58 -11.38 11.06
CA TYR A 245 0.88 -11.31 11.05
C TYR A 245 1.35 -10.24 12.03
N ALA A 246 2.61 -10.33 12.43
CA ALA A 246 3.28 -9.32 13.24
C ALA A 246 4.65 -9.01 12.64
N ARG A 247 5.07 -7.78 12.80
CA ARG A 247 6.41 -7.33 12.44
C ARG A 247 7.05 -6.75 13.70
N TYR A 248 8.26 -7.17 13.97
CA TYR A 248 9.07 -6.67 15.08
C TYR A 248 10.24 -5.90 14.51
N ASP A 249 10.27 -4.59 14.75
CA ASP A 249 11.34 -3.70 14.31
C ASP A 249 12.26 -3.41 15.50
N TYR A 250 13.55 -3.53 15.28
CA TYR A 250 14.59 -3.24 16.26
C TYR A 250 15.46 -2.11 15.74
N GLU A 251 15.35 -0.94 16.37
CA GLU A 251 16.10 0.25 16.01
C GLU A 251 17.19 0.54 17.05
N GLY A 252 18.29 1.18 16.60
CA GLY A 252 19.38 1.56 17.48
C GLY A 252 20.16 0.40 18.11
N VAL A 253 20.04 -0.82 17.57
CA VAL A 253 20.76 -2.01 18.07
C VAL A 253 22.21 -1.99 17.61
N ASP A 254 23.12 -2.47 18.48
CA ASP A 254 24.51 -2.70 18.11
C ASP A 254 24.60 -3.70 16.96
N LYS A 255 25.36 -3.35 15.92
CA LYS A 255 25.48 -4.15 14.70
C LYS A 255 26.00 -5.55 14.97
N GLY A 256 27.02 -5.69 15.85
CA GLY A 256 27.62 -6.99 16.16
C GLY A 256 26.64 -7.92 16.84
N LYS A 257 25.81 -7.40 17.77
CA LYS A 257 24.75 -8.17 18.43
C LYS A 257 23.64 -8.57 17.47
N ALA A 258 23.28 -7.69 16.53
CA ALA A 258 22.30 -8.03 15.49
C ALA A 258 22.81 -9.16 14.58
N GLU A 259 24.07 -9.11 14.15
CA GLU A 259 24.70 -10.15 13.34
C GLU A 259 24.79 -11.49 14.09
N GLU A 260 25.13 -11.46 15.39
CA GLU A 260 25.16 -12.65 16.24
C GLU A 260 23.78 -13.28 16.39
N MET A 261 22.73 -12.46 16.62
CA MET A 261 21.35 -12.92 16.67
C MET A 261 20.92 -13.60 15.35
N MET A 262 21.19 -12.96 14.21
CA MET A 262 20.86 -13.52 12.89
C MET A 262 21.60 -14.83 12.62
N LYS A 263 22.86 -14.93 13.00
CA LYS A 263 23.64 -16.16 12.90
C LYS A 263 23.03 -17.28 13.74
N MET A 264 22.68 -16.99 14.99
CA MET A 264 22.07 -17.95 15.90
C MET A 264 20.71 -18.43 15.34
N MET A 265 19.87 -17.55 14.83
CA MET A 265 18.60 -17.90 14.21
C MET A 265 18.81 -18.82 12.99
N GLY A 266 19.79 -18.51 12.15
CA GLY A 266 20.15 -19.35 11.01
C GLY A 266 20.61 -20.76 11.42
N GLU A 267 21.45 -20.86 12.45
CA GLU A 267 21.91 -22.14 13.01
C GLU A 267 20.76 -22.98 13.59
N MET A 268 19.82 -22.33 14.32
CA MET A 268 18.62 -22.98 14.86
C MET A 268 17.71 -23.49 13.74
N THR A 269 17.53 -22.72 12.68
CA THR A 269 16.74 -23.13 11.50
C THR A 269 17.34 -24.36 10.82
N LEU A 270 18.67 -24.35 10.59
CA LEU A 270 19.38 -25.47 9.98
C LEU A 270 19.36 -26.73 10.85
N ALA A 271 19.39 -26.58 12.16
CA ALA A 271 19.30 -27.67 13.12
C ALA A 271 17.87 -28.24 13.28
N GLY A 272 16.85 -27.63 12.67
CA GLY A 272 15.45 -28.00 12.86
C GLY A 272 14.97 -27.83 14.30
N SER A 273 15.53 -26.84 15.01
CA SER A 273 15.22 -26.59 16.42
C SER A 273 13.77 -26.10 16.55
N GLU A 274 12.98 -26.73 17.42
CA GLU A 274 11.66 -26.23 17.80
C GLU A 274 11.82 -25.05 18.76
N VAL A 275 11.13 -23.95 18.48
CA VAL A 275 11.04 -22.79 19.39
C VAL A 275 9.80 -23.03 20.28
N GLN A 276 10.03 -23.14 21.59
CA GLN A 276 8.94 -23.33 22.54
C GLN A 276 8.00 -22.10 22.52
N GLY A 277 6.73 -22.33 22.28
CA GLY A 277 5.67 -21.32 22.32
C GLY A 277 5.19 -20.77 20.99
N MET A 278 5.57 -21.36 19.88
CA MET A 278 4.92 -21.15 18.58
C MET A 278 4.03 -22.33 18.20
#